data_d90046a737958646cd8e820109cd4eb7
#
_entry.id   d90046a737958646cd8e820109cd4eb7
#
_cell.length_a   1.000
_cell.length_b   1.000
_cell.length_c   1.000
_cell.angle_alpha   90.00
_cell.angle_beta   90.00
_cell.angle_gamma   90.00
#
_symmetry.space_group_name_H-M   'P 1'
#
loop_
_entity.id
_entity.type
_entity.pdbx_description
1 polymer ?
#
loop_
_entity_poly.entity_id
_entity_poly.type
_entity_poly.pdbx_seq_one_letter_code
_entity_poly.pdbx_strand_id
1 'polypeptide(L)'
;MVLTTLALEISPSSSVYLSNRAAAYMSAHQYSNALADCERARELDPANSKILYRLARILTSLGRPAEALEVLNRIEPPASATDKATAEKMLRFVTQAQETLREDRGVSMVLFCLDQARQLLGSGVKEPRAWSLLAAEGQLKLANDNSLGKAQDIAINLLRDNSQDPDAMMIRARAFYAMGDTDQALKVLKMVLGLDPDMKQAIRLLRSVQKLTRTKEAGNAAFKARDYRGAIDRWSEALAVDPSNKDMNAKILQNRAQAHIYLKAYDEAVADCTEALRLQPGYTKAQKVRAKAHGGAGNWEEAARDYKAVAEANPTEKGIQEDIRRAEFELKKAQRKDYYKIMGVEKDASDHEIKKAYRKLAIKYHPDKNQNDQKCDEKFKEVGEAYETLIDPQYVPPLT
;
A
#
# COMPACT_ATOMS: atom_id res chain seq x y z
N MET A 1 -41.61 -30.57 -6.82
CA MET A 1 -40.48 -31.22 -7.47
C MET A 1 -40.78 -32.66 -7.90
N VAL A 2 -41.17 -33.57 -7.00
CA VAL A 2 -41.45 -34.97 -7.33
C VAL A 2 -42.51 -35.11 -8.42
N LEU A 3 -43.66 -34.45 -8.27
CA LEU A 3 -44.79 -34.53 -9.24
C LEU A 3 -44.41 -34.05 -10.66
N THR A 4 -43.59 -32.99 -10.75
CA THR A 4 -43.15 -32.46 -12.06
C THR A 4 -42.11 -33.35 -12.71
N THR A 5 -41.30 -34.07 -11.95
CA THR A 5 -40.32 -35.08 -12.46
C THR A 5 -41.07 -36.30 -13.01
N LEU A 6 -42.03 -36.82 -12.28
CA LEU A 6 -42.92 -37.92 -12.76
C LEU A 6 -43.69 -37.54 -14.04
N ALA A 7 -44.20 -36.30 -14.10
CA ALA A 7 -44.89 -35.80 -15.28
C ALA A 7 -43.96 -35.74 -16.52
N LEU A 8 -42.67 -35.44 -16.32
CA LEU A 8 -41.66 -35.42 -17.39
C LEU A 8 -41.22 -36.81 -17.81
N GLU A 9 -41.34 -37.85 -16.96
CA GLU A 9 -41.12 -39.25 -17.35
C GLU A 9 -42.20 -39.69 -18.37
N ILE A 10 -43.44 -39.19 -18.21
CA ILE A 10 -44.55 -39.47 -19.11
C ILE A 10 -44.49 -38.61 -20.37
N SER A 11 -44.07 -37.35 -20.25
CA SER A 11 -44.01 -36.40 -21.37
C SER A 11 -42.70 -35.57 -21.33
N PRO A 12 -41.60 -36.14 -21.80
CA PRO A 12 -40.27 -35.52 -21.71
C PRO A 12 -40.08 -34.19 -22.46
N SER A 13 -40.93 -33.96 -23.47
CA SER A 13 -40.85 -32.77 -24.35
C SER A 13 -41.91 -31.73 -24.02
N SER A 14 -42.52 -31.78 -22.82
CA SER A 14 -43.47 -30.76 -22.38
C SER A 14 -42.78 -29.51 -21.88
N SER A 15 -42.82 -28.41 -22.63
CA SER A 15 -42.31 -27.10 -22.21
C SER A 15 -42.95 -26.61 -20.90
N VAL A 16 -44.21 -26.93 -20.68
CA VAL A 16 -44.97 -26.58 -19.45
C VAL A 16 -44.41 -27.31 -18.22
N TYR A 17 -44.19 -28.63 -18.33
CA TYR A 17 -43.65 -29.40 -17.20
C TYR A 17 -42.20 -29.03 -16.88
N LEU A 18 -41.35 -28.83 -17.89
CA LEU A 18 -40.00 -28.33 -17.72
C LEU A 18 -40.00 -26.94 -17.01
N SER A 19 -40.83 -26.03 -17.49
CA SER A 19 -40.94 -24.69 -16.88
C SER A 19 -41.43 -24.78 -15.45
N ASN A 20 -42.40 -25.65 -15.11
CA ASN A 20 -42.88 -25.84 -13.75
C ASN A 20 -41.80 -26.47 -12.83
N ARG A 21 -41.00 -27.41 -13.36
CA ARG A 21 -39.89 -27.98 -12.60
C ARG A 21 -38.80 -26.94 -12.35
N ALA A 22 -38.49 -26.08 -13.35
CA ALA A 22 -37.61 -24.94 -13.18
C ALA A 22 -38.10 -24.00 -12.05
N ALA A 23 -39.41 -23.74 -11.93
CA ALA A 23 -39.93 -22.96 -10.82
C ALA A 23 -39.72 -23.64 -9.47
N ALA A 24 -39.91 -24.96 -9.39
CA ALA A 24 -39.64 -25.72 -8.18
C ALA A 24 -38.15 -25.73 -7.81
N TYR A 25 -37.24 -25.81 -8.77
CA TYR A 25 -35.79 -25.66 -8.58
C TYR A 25 -35.41 -24.25 -8.08
N MET A 26 -36.02 -23.20 -8.61
CA MET A 26 -35.83 -21.82 -8.11
C MET A 26 -36.23 -21.71 -6.63
N SER A 27 -37.37 -22.24 -6.24
CA SER A 27 -37.81 -22.25 -4.86
C SER A 27 -36.92 -23.06 -3.92
N ALA A 28 -36.22 -24.05 -4.46
CA ALA A 28 -35.21 -24.84 -3.76
C ALA A 28 -33.79 -24.26 -3.88
N HIS A 29 -33.62 -23.05 -4.40
CA HIS A 29 -32.33 -22.37 -4.62
C HIS A 29 -31.36 -23.13 -5.54
N GLN A 30 -31.87 -24.06 -6.37
CA GLN A 30 -31.11 -24.84 -7.33
C GLN A 30 -31.10 -24.17 -8.71
N TYR A 31 -30.54 -22.99 -8.81
CA TYR A 31 -30.64 -22.13 -9.99
C TYR A 31 -30.00 -22.71 -11.24
N SER A 32 -28.93 -23.51 -11.12
CA SER A 32 -28.31 -24.19 -12.29
C SER A 32 -29.25 -25.23 -12.91
N ASN A 33 -29.96 -26.03 -12.10
CA ASN A 33 -30.95 -26.97 -12.57
C ASN A 33 -32.17 -26.26 -13.15
N ALA A 34 -32.59 -25.15 -12.50
CA ALA A 34 -33.65 -24.30 -13.01
C ALA A 34 -33.33 -23.71 -14.38
N LEU A 35 -32.07 -23.29 -14.60
CA LEU A 35 -31.60 -22.77 -15.89
C LEU A 35 -31.70 -23.82 -16.99
N ALA A 36 -31.16 -25.01 -16.76
CA ALA A 36 -31.15 -26.11 -17.75
C ALA A 36 -32.59 -26.48 -18.18
N ASP A 37 -33.51 -26.62 -17.23
CA ASP A 37 -34.92 -26.92 -17.55
C ASP A 37 -35.61 -25.78 -18.31
N CYS A 38 -35.32 -24.54 -17.92
CA CYS A 38 -35.96 -23.35 -18.50
C CYS A 38 -35.42 -23.08 -19.92
N GLU A 39 -34.13 -23.33 -20.18
CA GLU A 39 -33.54 -23.24 -21.53
C GLU A 39 -34.15 -24.28 -22.46
N ARG A 40 -34.27 -25.51 -21.97
CA ARG A 40 -34.93 -26.57 -22.76
C ARG A 40 -36.41 -26.28 -23.02
N ALA A 41 -37.12 -25.70 -22.03
CA ALA A 41 -38.52 -25.26 -22.22
C ALA A 41 -38.63 -24.16 -23.28
N ARG A 42 -37.65 -23.23 -23.34
CA ARG A 42 -37.57 -22.16 -24.35
C ARG A 42 -37.29 -22.73 -25.75
N GLU A 43 -36.46 -23.76 -25.88
CA GLU A 43 -36.20 -24.41 -27.15
C GLU A 43 -37.48 -25.06 -27.73
N LEU A 44 -38.34 -25.61 -26.86
CA LEU A 44 -39.59 -26.25 -27.27
C LEU A 44 -40.71 -25.24 -27.52
N ASP A 45 -40.72 -24.08 -26.84
CA ASP A 45 -41.72 -23.02 -26.97
C ASP A 45 -41.07 -21.65 -26.85
N PRO A 46 -40.43 -21.14 -27.92
CA PRO A 46 -39.63 -19.92 -27.86
C PRO A 46 -40.40 -18.64 -27.64
N ALA A 47 -41.69 -18.61 -28.00
CA ALA A 47 -42.54 -17.43 -27.88
C ALA A 47 -43.28 -17.33 -26.55
N ASN A 48 -43.18 -18.32 -25.67
CA ASN A 48 -43.91 -18.38 -24.43
C ASN A 48 -43.39 -17.35 -23.41
N SER A 49 -44.11 -16.27 -23.26
CA SER A 49 -43.72 -15.18 -22.36
C SER A 49 -43.48 -15.63 -20.90
N LYS A 50 -44.25 -16.60 -20.38
CA LYS A 50 -44.10 -17.14 -19.01
C LYS A 50 -42.74 -17.86 -18.86
N ILE A 51 -42.28 -18.60 -19.87
CA ILE A 51 -40.99 -19.26 -19.89
C ILE A 51 -39.90 -18.19 -19.94
N LEU A 52 -40.01 -17.19 -20.83
CA LEU A 52 -39.03 -16.11 -20.97
C LEU A 52 -38.89 -15.26 -19.70
N TYR A 53 -39.99 -14.89 -19.04
CA TYR A 53 -39.94 -14.21 -17.75
C TYR A 53 -39.24 -15.05 -16.68
N ARG A 54 -39.50 -16.35 -16.63
CA ARG A 54 -38.86 -17.25 -15.67
C ARG A 54 -37.36 -17.36 -15.95
N LEU A 55 -36.98 -17.52 -17.23
CA LEU A 55 -35.59 -17.56 -17.65
C LEU A 55 -34.84 -16.28 -17.25
N ALA A 56 -35.42 -15.12 -17.51
CA ALA A 56 -34.82 -13.85 -17.14
C ALA A 56 -34.61 -13.72 -15.63
N ARG A 57 -35.56 -14.17 -14.81
CA ARG A 57 -35.43 -14.19 -13.34
C ARG A 57 -34.31 -15.13 -12.88
N ILE A 58 -34.19 -16.31 -13.49
CA ILE A 58 -33.12 -17.27 -13.20
C ILE A 58 -31.75 -16.66 -13.57
N LEU A 59 -31.64 -16.09 -14.76
CA LEU A 59 -30.41 -15.44 -15.23
C LEU A 59 -30.00 -14.28 -14.33
N THR A 60 -30.96 -13.45 -13.90
CA THR A 60 -30.70 -12.37 -12.95
C THR A 60 -30.20 -12.93 -11.61
N SER A 61 -30.87 -13.97 -11.08
CA SER A 61 -30.43 -14.62 -9.83
C SER A 61 -29.04 -15.24 -9.92
N LEU A 62 -28.63 -15.70 -11.10
CA LEU A 62 -27.28 -16.23 -11.37
C LEU A 62 -26.22 -15.15 -11.65
N GLY A 63 -26.56 -13.86 -11.60
CA GLY A 63 -25.66 -12.78 -11.88
C GLY A 63 -25.33 -12.58 -13.38
N ARG A 64 -26.27 -12.93 -14.26
CA ARG A 64 -26.19 -12.77 -15.73
C ARG A 64 -27.21 -11.72 -16.22
N PRO A 65 -27.13 -10.46 -15.74
CA PRO A 65 -28.19 -9.46 -16.00
C PRO A 65 -28.30 -9.04 -17.47
N ALA A 66 -27.19 -9.03 -18.20
CA ALA A 66 -27.21 -8.68 -19.63
C ALA A 66 -28.07 -9.67 -20.44
N GLU A 67 -27.84 -10.96 -20.22
CA GLU A 67 -28.62 -12.01 -20.87
C GLU A 67 -30.09 -12.03 -20.43
N ALA A 68 -30.35 -11.71 -19.15
CA ALA A 68 -31.70 -11.54 -18.65
C ALA A 68 -32.46 -10.43 -19.40
N LEU A 69 -31.80 -9.30 -19.63
CA LEU A 69 -32.39 -8.18 -20.37
C LEU A 69 -32.58 -8.49 -21.86
N GLU A 70 -31.67 -9.24 -22.47
CA GLU A 70 -31.83 -9.72 -23.86
C GLU A 70 -33.08 -10.59 -23.98
N VAL A 71 -33.31 -11.49 -23.03
CA VAL A 71 -34.51 -12.33 -23.00
C VAL A 71 -35.77 -11.49 -22.81
N LEU A 72 -35.76 -10.54 -21.86
CA LEU A 72 -36.91 -9.65 -21.56
C LEU A 72 -37.25 -8.72 -22.74
N ASN A 73 -36.28 -8.33 -23.54
CA ASN A 73 -36.50 -7.48 -24.71
C ASN A 73 -37.15 -8.25 -25.92
N ARG A 74 -37.16 -9.58 -25.89
CA ARG A 74 -37.79 -10.43 -26.93
C ARG A 74 -39.25 -10.79 -26.60
N ILE A 75 -39.74 -10.37 -25.44
CA ILE A 75 -41.11 -10.71 -24.98
C ILE A 75 -42.12 -9.80 -25.69
N GLU A 76 -43.19 -10.41 -26.19
CA GLU A 76 -44.36 -9.73 -26.79
C GLU A 76 -45.63 -10.09 -25.99
N PRO A 77 -46.41 -9.11 -25.50
CA PRO A 77 -46.10 -7.64 -25.48
C PRO A 77 -44.87 -7.30 -24.65
N PRO A 78 -44.23 -6.14 -24.90
CA PRO A 78 -42.94 -5.79 -24.25
C PRO A 78 -43.01 -5.88 -22.73
N ALA A 79 -41.96 -6.45 -22.13
CA ALA A 79 -41.82 -6.54 -20.68
C ALA A 79 -41.83 -5.15 -20.02
N SER A 80 -42.51 -5.02 -18.89
CA SER A 80 -42.63 -3.75 -18.17
C SER A 80 -41.32 -3.30 -17.56
N ALA A 81 -41.21 -2.01 -17.23
CA ALA A 81 -40.06 -1.47 -16.53
C ALA A 81 -39.81 -2.17 -15.17
N THR A 82 -40.89 -2.58 -14.49
CA THR A 82 -40.82 -3.31 -13.22
C THR A 82 -40.21 -4.70 -13.38
N ASP A 83 -40.48 -5.38 -14.50
CA ASP A 83 -39.91 -6.70 -14.79
C ASP A 83 -38.41 -6.63 -15.09
N LYS A 84 -37.95 -5.53 -15.67
CA LYS A 84 -36.55 -5.29 -16.03
C LYS A 84 -35.73 -4.68 -14.87
N ALA A 85 -36.38 -4.04 -13.92
CA ALA A 85 -35.73 -3.18 -12.91
C ALA A 85 -34.58 -3.86 -12.15
N THR A 86 -34.74 -5.11 -11.74
CA THR A 86 -33.70 -5.84 -10.99
C THR A 86 -32.50 -6.15 -11.86
N ALA A 87 -32.71 -6.61 -13.07
CA ALA A 87 -31.63 -6.91 -14.03
C ALA A 87 -30.89 -5.63 -14.45
N GLU A 88 -31.63 -4.55 -14.72
CA GLU A 88 -31.06 -3.23 -15.05
C GLU A 88 -30.22 -2.67 -13.89
N LYS A 89 -30.75 -2.75 -12.65
CA LYS A 89 -30.04 -2.32 -11.46
C LYS A 89 -28.73 -3.11 -11.28
N MET A 90 -28.78 -4.43 -11.41
CA MET A 90 -27.60 -5.29 -11.30
C MET A 90 -26.59 -4.97 -12.41
N LEU A 91 -27.03 -4.87 -13.68
CA LEU A 91 -26.17 -4.52 -14.80
C LEU A 91 -25.48 -3.18 -14.59
N ARG A 92 -26.24 -2.16 -14.17
CA ARG A 92 -25.70 -0.83 -13.88
C ARG A 92 -24.56 -0.89 -12.85
N PHE A 93 -24.74 -1.61 -11.75
CA PHE A 93 -23.68 -1.75 -10.75
C PHE A 93 -22.43 -2.44 -11.30
N VAL A 94 -22.59 -3.53 -12.06
CA VAL A 94 -21.46 -4.24 -12.66
C VAL A 94 -20.74 -3.36 -13.67
N THR A 95 -21.47 -2.67 -14.55
CA THR A 95 -20.90 -1.74 -15.53
C THR A 95 -20.17 -0.59 -14.86
N GLN A 96 -20.78 0.00 -13.83
CA GLN A 96 -20.15 1.08 -13.07
C GLN A 96 -18.85 0.60 -12.39
N ALA A 97 -18.82 -0.61 -11.84
CA ALA A 97 -17.60 -1.19 -11.29
C ALA A 97 -16.50 -1.32 -12.35
N GLN A 98 -16.85 -1.81 -13.55
CA GLN A 98 -15.91 -1.96 -14.67
C GLN A 98 -15.35 -0.60 -15.15
N GLU A 99 -16.22 0.39 -15.33
CA GLU A 99 -15.86 1.74 -15.76
C GLU A 99 -14.97 2.43 -14.71
N THR A 100 -15.36 2.40 -13.45
CA THR A 100 -14.57 2.94 -12.33
C THR A 100 -13.17 2.33 -12.26
N LEU A 101 -13.08 1.01 -12.45
CA LEU A 101 -11.79 0.31 -12.46
C LEU A 101 -10.92 0.74 -13.65
N ARG A 102 -11.52 0.99 -14.83
CA ARG A 102 -10.83 1.45 -16.03
C ARG A 102 -10.31 2.88 -15.89
N GLU A 103 -11.12 3.77 -15.33
CA GLU A 103 -10.79 5.18 -15.14
C GLU A 103 -9.78 5.43 -14.01
N ASP A 104 -9.45 4.42 -13.23
CA ASP A 104 -8.54 4.46 -12.08
C ASP A 104 -8.96 5.48 -11.00
N ARG A 105 -10.26 5.71 -10.88
CA ARG A 105 -10.84 6.67 -9.94
C ARG A 105 -11.75 5.94 -8.96
N GLY A 106 -11.58 6.24 -7.66
CA GLY A 106 -12.52 5.78 -6.64
C GLY A 106 -12.61 4.26 -6.51
N VAL A 107 -11.48 3.56 -6.41
CA VAL A 107 -11.42 2.08 -6.34
C VAL A 107 -12.36 1.47 -5.28
N SER A 108 -12.59 2.17 -4.17
CA SER A 108 -13.57 1.75 -3.16
C SER A 108 -15.00 1.65 -3.73
N MET A 109 -15.33 2.44 -4.76
CA MET A 109 -16.60 2.36 -5.46
C MET A 109 -16.76 1.06 -6.24
N VAL A 110 -15.66 0.50 -6.79
CA VAL A 110 -15.68 -0.82 -7.45
C VAL A 110 -16.20 -1.88 -6.49
N LEU A 111 -15.64 -1.93 -5.29
CA LEU A 111 -16.03 -2.90 -4.27
C LEU A 111 -17.46 -2.68 -3.79
N PHE A 112 -17.87 -1.43 -3.58
CA PHE A 112 -19.24 -1.08 -3.23
C PHE A 112 -20.24 -1.50 -4.30
N CYS A 113 -19.99 -1.20 -5.57
CA CYS A 113 -20.86 -1.59 -6.68
C CYS A 113 -21.01 -3.11 -6.79
N LEU A 114 -19.90 -3.85 -6.67
CA LEU A 114 -19.94 -5.31 -6.67
C LEU A 114 -20.69 -5.87 -5.47
N ASP A 115 -20.57 -5.26 -4.30
CA ASP A 115 -21.35 -5.65 -3.12
C ASP A 115 -22.86 -5.43 -3.32
N GLN A 116 -23.26 -4.29 -3.90
CA GLN A 116 -24.64 -4.03 -4.26
C GLN A 116 -25.15 -5.03 -5.31
N ALA A 117 -24.32 -5.42 -6.27
CA ALA A 117 -24.68 -6.44 -7.25
C ALA A 117 -24.86 -7.82 -6.60
N ARG A 118 -23.97 -8.20 -5.65
CA ARG A 118 -24.07 -9.46 -4.88
C ARG A 118 -25.38 -9.59 -4.12
N GLN A 119 -25.88 -8.52 -3.53
CA GLN A 119 -27.14 -8.50 -2.78
C GLN A 119 -28.37 -8.83 -3.67
N LEU A 120 -28.23 -8.72 -4.99
CA LEU A 120 -29.26 -9.04 -5.95
C LEU A 120 -29.19 -10.49 -6.48
N LEU A 121 -28.15 -11.23 -6.10
CA LEU A 121 -28.01 -12.65 -6.45
C LEU A 121 -29.05 -13.50 -5.72
N GLY A 122 -29.40 -14.63 -6.30
CA GLY A 122 -30.23 -15.65 -5.65
C GLY A 122 -29.53 -16.21 -4.40
N SER A 123 -30.33 -16.60 -3.42
CA SER A 123 -29.81 -17.21 -2.18
C SER A 123 -28.96 -18.45 -2.49
N GLY A 124 -27.77 -18.52 -1.94
CA GLY A 124 -26.81 -19.62 -2.15
C GLY A 124 -26.10 -19.62 -3.51
N VAL A 125 -26.34 -18.62 -4.35
CA VAL A 125 -25.63 -18.49 -5.64
C VAL A 125 -24.22 -17.99 -5.38
N LYS A 126 -23.25 -18.72 -5.96
CA LYS A 126 -21.86 -18.29 -5.99
C LYS A 126 -21.70 -17.08 -6.91
N GLU A 127 -20.92 -16.11 -6.46
CA GLU A 127 -20.56 -14.94 -7.27
C GLU A 127 -19.96 -15.32 -8.61
N PRO A 128 -20.38 -14.68 -9.73
CA PRO A 128 -19.75 -14.90 -11.03
C PRO A 128 -18.24 -14.66 -11.00
N ARG A 129 -17.47 -15.55 -11.63
CA ARG A 129 -15.99 -15.45 -11.73
C ARG A 129 -15.53 -14.06 -12.17
N ALA A 130 -16.20 -13.46 -13.16
CA ALA A 130 -15.85 -12.13 -13.66
C ALA A 130 -15.92 -11.04 -12.58
N TRP A 131 -16.89 -11.13 -11.66
CA TRP A 131 -17.03 -10.17 -10.54
C TRP A 131 -15.93 -10.38 -9.48
N SER A 132 -15.60 -11.63 -9.18
CA SER A 132 -14.48 -11.97 -8.30
C SER A 132 -13.16 -11.43 -8.84
N LEU A 133 -12.91 -11.54 -10.15
CA LEU A 133 -11.72 -10.96 -10.78
C LEU A 133 -11.72 -9.43 -10.73
N LEU A 134 -12.87 -8.77 -10.97
CA LEU A 134 -12.99 -7.31 -10.81
C LEU A 134 -12.74 -6.87 -9.36
N ALA A 135 -13.26 -7.61 -8.39
CA ALA A 135 -13.03 -7.33 -6.97
C ALA A 135 -11.54 -7.47 -6.63
N ALA A 136 -10.88 -8.53 -7.11
CA ALA A 136 -9.46 -8.76 -6.90
C ALA A 136 -8.60 -7.66 -7.54
N GLU A 137 -8.94 -7.21 -8.76
CA GLU A 137 -8.30 -6.08 -9.42
C GLU A 137 -8.46 -4.78 -8.61
N GLY A 138 -9.66 -4.52 -8.09
CA GLY A 138 -9.91 -3.39 -7.20
C GLY A 138 -9.05 -3.46 -5.93
N GLN A 139 -8.93 -4.64 -5.31
CA GLN A 139 -8.08 -4.83 -4.14
C GLN A 139 -6.59 -4.62 -4.47
N LEU A 140 -6.10 -5.11 -5.60
CA LEU A 140 -4.72 -4.88 -6.06
C LEU A 140 -4.41 -3.39 -6.27
N LYS A 141 -5.36 -2.61 -6.80
CA LYS A 141 -5.19 -1.17 -7.01
C LYS A 141 -5.17 -0.37 -5.71
N LEU A 142 -5.87 -0.79 -4.66
CA LEU A 142 -5.77 -0.18 -3.32
C LEU A 142 -4.37 -0.31 -2.72
N ALA A 143 -3.66 -1.39 -3.03
CA ALA A 143 -2.25 -1.63 -2.75
C ALA A 143 -1.82 -1.36 -1.30
N ASN A 144 -2.66 -1.70 -0.32
CA ASN A 144 -2.30 -1.78 1.09
C ASN A 144 -2.27 -3.26 1.53
N ASP A 145 -1.60 -3.57 2.63
CA ASP A 145 -1.39 -4.96 3.08
C ASP A 145 -2.69 -5.76 3.21
N ASN A 146 -3.72 -5.15 3.79
CA ASN A 146 -5.04 -5.79 3.95
C ASN A 146 -5.69 -6.06 2.59
N SER A 147 -5.63 -5.10 1.65
CA SER A 147 -6.22 -5.27 0.32
C SER A 147 -5.47 -6.28 -0.52
N LEU A 148 -4.14 -6.32 -0.44
CA LEU A 148 -3.33 -7.32 -1.13
C LEU A 148 -3.62 -8.74 -0.60
N GLY A 149 -3.78 -8.90 0.71
CA GLY A 149 -4.24 -10.15 1.32
C GLY A 149 -5.60 -10.59 0.79
N LYS A 150 -6.59 -9.68 0.74
CA LYS A 150 -7.91 -9.97 0.18
C LYS A 150 -7.87 -10.36 -1.30
N ALA A 151 -7.00 -9.72 -2.10
CA ALA A 151 -6.80 -10.11 -3.50
C ALA A 151 -6.27 -11.55 -3.62
N GLN A 152 -5.33 -11.94 -2.74
CA GLN A 152 -4.85 -13.32 -2.69
C GLN A 152 -5.95 -14.31 -2.27
N ASP A 153 -6.75 -13.99 -1.27
CA ASP A 153 -7.86 -14.84 -0.82
C ASP A 153 -8.88 -15.09 -1.93
N ILE A 154 -9.24 -14.03 -2.68
CA ILE A 154 -10.13 -14.14 -3.85
C ILE A 154 -9.49 -15.07 -4.90
N ALA A 155 -8.22 -14.86 -5.22
CA ALA A 155 -7.52 -15.70 -6.19
C ALA A 155 -7.41 -17.16 -5.74
N ILE A 156 -7.16 -17.43 -4.45
CA ILE A 156 -7.15 -18.77 -3.88
C ILE A 156 -8.52 -19.44 -4.01
N ASN A 157 -9.61 -18.70 -3.76
CA ASN A 157 -10.97 -19.22 -3.90
C ASN A 157 -11.29 -19.58 -5.35
N LEU A 158 -10.87 -18.76 -6.33
CA LEU A 158 -11.00 -19.07 -7.74
C LEU A 158 -10.17 -20.32 -8.14
N LEU A 159 -8.97 -20.45 -7.59
CA LEU A 159 -8.09 -21.60 -7.86
C LEU A 159 -8.58 -22.91 -7.20
N ARG A 160 -9.42 -22.85 -6.17
CA ARG A 160 -10.12 -24.04 -5.64
C ARG A 160 -11.13 -24.60 -6.62
N ASP A 161 -11.80 -23.72 -7.39
CA ASP A 161 -12.76 -24.16 -8.40
C ASP A 161 -12.06 -24.62 -9.69
N ASN A 162 -11.03 -23.91 -10.11
CA ASN A 162 -10.20 -24.26 -11.26
C ASN A 162 -8.73 -23.98 -10.92
N SER A 163 -8.00 -25.05 -10.58
CA SER A 163 -6.58 -24.97 -10.19
C SER A 163 -5.65 -24.47 -11.31
N GLN A 164 -6.12 -24.44 -12.56
CA GLN A 164 -5.40 -23.98 -13.75
C GLN A 164 -5.95 -22.66 -14.29
N ASP A 165 -6.62 -21.85 -13.47
CA ASP A 165 -7.12 -20.52 -13.87
C ASP A 165 -5.95 -19.52 -13.99
N PRO A 166 -5.55 -19.11 -15.23
CA PRO A 166 -4.40 -18.25 -15.43
C PRO A 166 -4.65 -16.82 -14.93
N ASP A 167 -5.91 -16.32 -14.98
CA ASP A 167 -6.23 -14.98 -14.47
C ASP A 167 -6.12 -14.93 -12.96
N ALA A 168 -6.64 -15.95 -12.27
CA ALA A 168 -6.52 -16.04 -10.80
C ALA A 168 -5.05 -16.18 -10.38
N MET A 169 -4.24 -16.97 -11.09
CA MET A 169 -2.79 -17.04 -10.86
C MET A 169 -2.12 -15.69 -11.11
N MET A 170 -2.54 -14.95 -12.15
CA MET A 170 -1.98 -13.62 -12.45
C MET A 170 -2.28 -12.62 -11.34
N ILE A 171 -3.49 -12.61 -10.77
CA ILE A 171 -3.83 -11.82 -9.57
C ILE A 171 -2.87 -12.15 -8.43
N ARG A 172 -2.63 -13.43 -8.19
CA ARG A 172 -1.73 -13.90 -7.13
C ARG A 172 -0.29 -13.45 -7.35
N ALA A 173 0.21 -13.57 -8.59
CA ALA A 173 1.55 -13.10 -8.94
C ALA A 173 1.73 -11.60 -8.71
N ARG A 174 0.72 -10.80 -9.09
CA ARG A 174 0.71 -9.34 -8.88
C ARG A 174 0.65 -8.98 -7.40
N ALA A 175 -0.14 -9.71 -6.62
CA ALA A 175 -0.20 -9.50 -5.17
C ALA A 175 1.15 -9.80 -4.50
N PHE A 176 1.80 -10.93 -4.79
CA PHE A 176 3.14 -11.24 -4.29
C PHE A 176 4.17 -10.17 -4.67
N TYR A 177 4.14 -9.72 -5.92
CA TYR A 177 5.03 -8.66 -6.39
C TYR A 177 4.80 -7.34 -5.66
N ALA A 178 3.56 -6.95 -5.44
CA ALA A 178 3.20 -5.73 -4.71
C ALA A 178 3.60 -5.79 -3.22
N MET A 179 3.61 -6.99 -2.62
CA MET A 179 4.08 -7.26 -1.26
C MET A 179 5.61 -7.42 -1.17
N GLY A 180 6.33 -7.28 -2.27
CA GLY A 180 7.79 -7.40 -2.33
C GLY A 180 8.31 -8.83 -2.29
N ASP A 181 7.45 -9.85 -2.38
CA ASP A 181 7.85 -11.26 -2.51
C ASP A 181 8.08 -11.61 -3.99
N THR A 182 9.25 -11.17 -4.47
CA THR A 182 9.63 -11.36 -5.87
C THR A 182 9.82 -12.82 -6.26
N ASP A 183 10.24 -13.67 -5.31
CA ASP A 183 10.51 -15.09 -5.59
C ASP A 183 9.22 -15.84 -5.85
N GLN A 184 8.19 -15.64 -5.01
CA GLN A 184 6.88 -16.22 -5.23
C GLN A 184 6.21 -15.64 -6.50
N ALA A 185 6.34 -14.33 -6.72
CA ALA A 185 5.85 -13.71 -7.94
C ALA A 185 6.45 -14.36 -9.21
N LEU A 186 7.78 -14.55 -9.26
CA LEU A 186 8.47 -15.20 -10.38
C LEU A 186 8.03 -16.65 -10.56
N LYS A 187 7.86 -17.40 -9.46
CA LYS A 187 7.39 -18.80 -9.50
C LYS A 187 6.00 -18.89 -10.11
N VAL A 188 5.05 -18.08 -9.64
CA VAL A 188 3.68 -18.08 -10.13
C VAL A 188 3.61 -17.59 -11.57
N LEU A 189 4.38 -16.56 -11.97
CA LEU A 189 4.42 -16.07 -13.35
C LEU A 189 4.93 -17.14 -14.33
N LYS A 190 5.92 -17.96 -13.95
CA LYS A 190 6.36 -19.10 -14.76
C LYS A 190 5.25 -20.14 -14.91
N MET A 191 4.45 -20.38 -13.86
CA MET A 191 3.30 -21.29 -13.96
C MET A 191 2.22 -20.74 -14.89
N VAL A 192 1.90 -19.43 -14.79
CA VAL A 192 0.95 -18.75 -15.70
C VAL A 192 1.38 -18.91 -17.14
N LEU A 193 2.66 -18.66 -17.47
CA LEU A 193 3.19 -18.78 -18.82
C LEU A 193 3.33 -20.23 -19.31
N GLY A 194 3.32 -21.20 -18.38
CA GLY A 194 3.19 -22.62 -18.72
C GLY A 194 1.79 -23.00 -19.17
N LEU A 195 0.76 -22.28 -18.69
CA LEU A 195 -0.65 -22.49 -19.09
C LEU A 195 -1.05 -21.62 -20.28
N ASP A 196 -0.63 -20.37 -20.31
CA ASP A 196 -0.86 -19.40 -21.38
C ASP A 196 0.44 -18.68 -21.73
N PRO A 197 1.23 -19.23 -22.69
CA PRO A 197 2.51 -18.64 -23.11
C PRO A 197 2.39 -17.26 -23.74
N ASP A 198 1.23 -16.92 -24.28
CA ASP A 198 0.97 -15.68 -25.02
C ASP A 198 0.37 -14.56 -24.12
N MET A 199 0.18 -14.82 -22.84
CA MET A 199 -0.36 -13.84 -21.90
C MET A 199 0.58 -12.64 -21.78
N LYS A 200 0.31 -11.59 -22.55
CA LYS A 200 1.15 -10.38 -22.64
C LYS A 200 1.39 -9.69 -21.27
N GLN A 201 0.40 -9.73 -20.39
CA GLN A 201 0.53 -9.14 -19.04
C GLN A 201 1.54 -9.90 -18.20
N ALA A 202 1.51 -11.24 -18.23
CA ALA A 202 2.44 -12.10 -17.50
C ALA A 202 3.88 -11.93 -18.03
N ILE A 203 4.07 -11.88 -19.34
CA ILE A 203 5.38 -11.65 -19.98
C ILE A 203 5.96 -10.30 -19.55
N ARG A 204 5.15 -9.22 -19.59
CA ARG A 204 5.61 -7.88 -19.19
C ARG A 204 6.01 -7.87 -17.72
N LEU A 205 5.15 -8.38 -16.84
CA LEU A 205 5.43 -8.41 -15.40
C LEU A 205 6.66 -9.27 -15.09
N LEU A 206 6.80 -10.45 -15.71
CA LEU A 206 7.97 -11.31 -15.53
C LEU A 206 9.26 -10.57 -15.86
N ARG A 207 9.31 -9.87 -17.00
CA ARG A 207 10.48 -9.08 -17.41
C ARG A 207 10.79 -7.94 -16.43
N SER A 208 9.75 -7.23 -15.96
CA SER A 208 9.91 -6.16 -14.96
C SER A 208 10.43 -6.69 -13.64
N VAL A 209 9.86 -7.78 -13.11
CA VAL A 209 10.31 -8.40 -11.85
C VAL A 209 11.75 -8.90 -11.97
N GLN A 210 12.11 -9.58 -13.06
CA GLN A 210 13.47 -10.06 -13.30
C GLN A 210 14.48 -8.91 -13.39
N LYS A 211 14.14 -7.84 -14.13
CA LYS A 211 15.01 -6.66 -14.26
C LYS A 211 15.20 -5.98 -12.91
N LEU A 212 14.11 -5.74 -12.17
CA LEU A 212 14.14 -5.12 -10.85
C LEU A 212 14.99 -5.93 -9.86
N THR A 213 14.75 -7.24 -9.77
CA THR A 213 15.52 -8.13 -8.90
C THR A 213 17.01 -8.13 -9.25
N ARG A 214 17.34 -8.28 -10.53
CA ARG A 214 18.73 -8.28 -11.00
C ARG A 214 19.45 -6.97 -10.70
N THR A 215 18.82 -5.81 -10.96
CA THR A 215 19.43 -4.50 -10.69
C THR A 215 19.57 -4.23 -9.19
N LYS A 216 18.57 -4.60 -8.38
CA LYS A 216 18.66 -4.52 -6.92
C LYS A 216 19.80 -5.37 -6.37
N GLU A 217 19.95 -6.61 -6.83
CA GLU A 217 21.01 -7.52 -6.41
C GLU A 217 22.40 -7.03 -6.84
N ALA A 218 22.52 -6.46 -8.03
CA ALA A 218 23.75 -5.82 -8.48
C ALA A 218 24.14 -4.65 -7.57
N GLY A 219 23.19 -3.82 -7.14
CA GLY A 219 23.41 -2.77 -6.14
C GLY A 219 23.86 -3.33 -4.79
N ASN A 220 23.22 -4.41 -4.32
CA ASN A 220 23.59 -5.08 -3.07
C ASN A 220 25.02 -5.66 -3.15
N ALA A 221 25.42 -6.22 -4.30
CA ALA A 221 26.75 -6.75 -4.52
C ALA A 221 27.82 -5.64 -4.53
N ALA A 222 27.55 -4.53 -5.22
CA ALA A 222 28.44 -3.35 -5.23
C ALA A 222 28.60 -2.78 -3.80
N PHE A 223 27.52 -2.68 -3.04
CA PHE A 223 27.57 -2.22 -1.65
C PHE A 223 28.44 -3.13 -0.75
N LYS A 224 28.29 -4.46 -0.89
CA LYS A 224 29.14 -5.43 -0.18
C LYS A 224 30.62 -5.31 -0.56
N ALA A 225 30.90 -4.98 -1.82
CA ALA A 225 32.24 -4.69 -2.32
C ALA A 225 32.79 -3.31 -1.91
N ARG A 226 32.01 -2.52 -1.13
CA ARG A 226 32.29 -1.13 -0.73
C ARG A 226 32.35 -0.13 -1.89
N ASP A 227 31.85 -0.52 -3.06
CA ASP A 227 31.58 0.40 -4.18
C ASP A 227 30.24 1.10 -3.96
N TYR A 228 30.26 2.11 -3.09
CA TYR A 228 29.02 2.81 -2.69
C TYR A 228 28.45 3.65 -3.84
N ARG A 229 29.29 4.19 -4.74
CA ARG A 229 28.80 4.93 -5.91
C ARG A 229 28.14 4.00 -6.92
N GLY A 230 28.80 2.90 -7.27
CA GLY A 230 28.21 1.88 -8.13
C GLY A 230 26.91 1.28 -7.55
N ALA A 231 26.83 1.11 -6.22
CA ALA A 231 25.61 0.67 -5.57
C ALA A 231 24.46 1.68 -5.75
N ILE A 232 24.72 2.97 -5.57
CA ILE A 232 23.74 4.06 -5.75
C ILE A 232 23.23 4.08 -7.21
N ASP A 233 24.12 3.96 -8.19
CA ASP A 233 23.76 3.94 -9.60
C ASP A 233 22.83 2.76 -9.92
N ARG A 234 23.17 1.54 -9.46
CA ARG A 234 22.36 0.33 -9.66
C ARG A 234 21.01 0.42 -8.97
N TRP A 235 20.93 0.92 -7.75
CA TRP A 235 19.66 1.11 -7.07
C TRP A 235 18.82 2.23 -7.71
N SER A 236 19.43 3.26 -8.27
CA SER A 236 18.72 4.29 -9.04
C SER A 236 18.13 3.73 -10.33
N GLU A 237 18.87 2.86 -11.05
CA GLU A 237 18.34 2.08 -12.17
C GLU A 237 17.17 1.18 -11.73
N ALA A 238 17.26 0.53 -10.56
CA ALA A 238 16.23 -0.33 -10.03
C ALA A 238 14.92 0.43 -9.73
N LEU A 239 15.00 1.61 -9.11
CA LEU A 239 13.86 2.48 -8.82
C LEU A 239 13.13 2.93 -10.09
N ALA A 240 13.87 3.09 -11.21
CA ALA A 240 13.30 3.47 -12.50
C ALA A 240 12.56 2.33 -13.22
N VAL A 241 12.73 1.06 -12.80
CA VAL A 241 12.07 -0.10 -13.43
C VAL A 241 10.57 -0.10 -13.20
N ASP A 242 10.17 0.11 -11.96
CA ASP A 242 8.76 0.16 -11.58
C ASP A 242 8.54 1.16 -10.41
N PRO A 243 8.27 2.44 -10.73
CA PRO A 243 7.98 3.45 -9.71
C PRO A 243 6.73 3.17 -8.88
N SER A 244 5.84 2.30 -9.34
CA SER A 244 4.57 2.00 -8.68
C SER A 244 4.69 0.98 -7.53
N ASN A 245 5.76 0.18 -7.50
CA ASN A 245 5.97 -0.83 -6.46
C ASN A 245 6.50 -0.19 -5.16
N LYS A 246 5.58 0.17 -4.27
CA LYS A 246 5.89 0.91 -3.04
C LYS A 246 6.82 0.13 -2.11
N ASP A 247 6.55 -1.16 -1.88
CA ASP A 247 7.33 -1.98 -0.94
C ASP A 247 8.79 -2.16 -1.39
N MET A 248 8.98 -2.54 -2.65
CA MET A 248 10.32 -2.72 -3.20
C MET A 248 11.11 -1.40 -3.25
N ASN A 249 10.45 -0.32 -3.67
CA ASN A 249 11.08 0.99 -3.76
C ASN A 249 11.47 1.53 -2.38
N ALA A 250 10.63 1.34 -1.34
CA ALA A 250 10.99 1.71 0.02
C ALA A 250 12.25 0.98 0.52
N LYS A 251 12.36 -0.32 0.24
CA LYS A 251 13.55 -1.12 0.59
C LYS A 251 14.80 -0.68 -0.18
N ILE A 252 14.67 -0.38 -1.48
CA ILE A 252 15.78 0.08 -2.32
C ILE A 252 16.24 1.48 -1.87
N LEU A 253 15.33 2.40 -1.61
CA LEU A 253 15.63 3.74 -1.09
C LEU A 253 16.39 3.67 0.24
N GLN A 254 15.92 2.82 1.18
CA GLN A 254 16.61 2.63 2.45
C GLN A 254 18.05 2.11 2.26
N ASN A 255 18.27 1.18 1.32
CA ASN A 255 19.61 0.69 1.01
C ASN A 255 20.48 1.77 0.37
N ARG A 256 19.93 2.57 -0.56
CA ARG A 256 20.61 3.68 -1.20
C ARG A 256 21.00 4.76 -0.19
N ALA A 257 20.09 5.09 0.72
CA ALA A 257 20.39 5.99 1.84
C ALA A 257 21.58 5.52 2.68
N GLN A 258 21.67 4.22 2.94
CA GLN A 258 22.81 3.66 3.67
C GLN A 258 24.14 3.89 2.93
N ALA A 259 24.15 3.76 1.59
CA ALA A 259 25.33 4.07 0.79
C ALA A 259 25.67 5.56 0.80
N HIS A 260 24.68 6.44 0.75
CA HIS A 260 24.87 7.88 0.90
C HIS A 260 25.53 8.24 2.24
N ILE A 261 25.13 7.60 3.34
CA ILE A 261 25.76 7.79 4.66
C ILE A 261 27.26 7.43 4.61
N TYR A 262 27.64 6.32 3.97
CA TYR A 262 29.06 5.94 3.83
C TYR A 262 29.87 6.95 3.02
N LEU A 263 29.24 7.64 2.07
CA LEU A 263 29.84 8.73 1.29
C LEU A 263 29.73 10.10 1.99
N LYS A 264 29.16 10.16 3.21
CA LYS A 264 28.87 11.40 3.95
C LYS A 264 27.89 12.36 3.24
N ALA A 265 27.14 11.85 2.30
CA ALA A 265 26.07 12.54 1.58
C ALA A 265 24.77 12.44 2.41
N TYR A 266 24.72 13.17 3.52
CA TYR A 266 23.69 12.99 4.53
C TYR A 266 22.33 13.53 4.11
N ASP A 267 22.30 14.62 3.36
CA ASP A 267 21.06 15.23 2.88
C ASP A 267 20.33 14.32 1.89
N GLU A 268 21.07 13.68 0.99
CA GLU A 268 20.56 12.68 0.05
C GLU A 268 20.07 11.43 0.80
N ALA A 269 20.76 11.01 1.85
CA ALA A 269 20.31 9.90 2.68
C ALA A 269 18.99 10.21 3.42
N VAL A 270 18.83 11.43 3.94
CA VAL A 270 17.60 11.89 4.58
C VAL A 270 16.46 11.95 3.57
N ALA A 271 16.73 12.47 2.37
CA ALA A 271 15.73 12.52 1.30
C ALA A 271 15.24 11.13 0.90
N ASP A 272 16.16 10.18 0.67
CA ASP A 272 15.82 8.79 0.34
C ASP A 272 15.00 8.11 1.44
N CYS A 273 15.40 8.26 2.71
CA CYS A 273 14.65 7.69 3.84
C CYS A 273 13.27 8.34 4.01
N THR A 274 13.15 9.63 3.76
CA THR A 274 11.87 10.35 3.84
C THR A 274 10.91 9.85 2.76
N GLU A 275 11.41 9.65 1.55
CA GLU A 275 10.62 9.05 0.47
C GLU A 275 10.26 7.59 0.77
N ALA A 276 11.19 6.79 1.33
CA ALA A 276 10.90 5.43 1.78
C ALA A 276 9.75 5.39 2.81
N LEU A 277 9.75 6.31 3.77
CA LEU A 277 8.69 6.44 4.78
C LEU A 277 7.37 6.97 4.21
N ARG A 278 7.41 7.78 3.15
CA ARG A 278 6.21 8.18 2.41
C ARG A 278 5.57 6.99 1.68
N LEU A 279 6.39 6.12 1.09
CA LEU A 279 5.91 4.91 0.40
C LEU A 279 5.40 3.85 1.38
N GLN A 280 6.07 3.69 2.52
CA GLN A 280 5.75 2.70 3.55
C GLN A 280 5.80 3.37 4.95
N PRO A 281 4.69 3.97 5.41
CA PRO A 281 4.59 4.51 6.75
C PRO A 281 4.86 3.42 7.80
N GLY A 282 5.70 3.73 8.79
CA GLY A 282 6.07 2.76 9.83
C GLY A 282 7.26 1.84 9.47
N TYR A 283 7.96 2.09 8.36
CA TYR A 283 9.18 1.35 8.02
C TYR A 283 10.34 1.71 8.96
N THR A 284 10.39 1.05 10.13
CA THR A 284 11.33 1.33 11.23
C THR A 284 12.81 1.30 10.80
N LYS A 285 13.17 0.43 9.82
CA LYS A 285 14.55 0.39 9.29
C LYS A 285 14.93 1.69 8.56
N ALA A 286 14.04 2.22 7.73
CA ALA A 286 14.28 3.49 7.06
C ALA A 286 14.35 4.65 8.05
N GLN A 287 13.49 4.64 9.08
CA GLN A 287 13.50 5.63 10.14
C GLN A 287 14.81 5.62 10.94
N LYS A 288 15.33 4.43 11.29
CA LYS A 288 16.63 4.27 11.95
C LYS A 288 17.80 4.77 11.08
N VAL A 289 17.75 4.52 9.77
CA VAL A 289 18.75 5.03 8.82
C VAL A 289 18.67 6.54 8.68
N ARG A 290 17.45 7.13 8.67
CA ARG A 290 17.25 8.57 8.64
C ARG A 290 17.80 9.25 9.89
N ALA A 291 17.53 8.70 11.07
CA ALA A 291 18.11 9.16 12.33
C ALA A 291 19.64 9.19 12.28
N LYS A 292 20.25 8.14 11.72
CA LYS A 292 21.69 8.04 11.54
C LYS A 292 22.24 9.11 10.58
N ALA A 293 21.50 9.38 9.50
CA ALA A 293 21.87 10.43 8.54
C ALA A 293 21.76 11.81 9.18
N HIS A 294 20.69 12.11 9.93
CA HIS A 294 20.55 13.34 10.69
C HIS A 294 21.70 13.53 11.69
N GLY A 295 22.04 12.48 12.46
CA GLY A 295 23.20 12.55 13.39
C GLY A 295 24.51 12.81 12.67
N GLY A 296 24.72 12.20 11.48
CA GLY A 296 25.91 12.45 10.65
C GLY A 296 25.99 13.88 10.10
N ALA A 297 24.84 14.50 9.83
CA ALA A 297 24.72 15.89 9.42
C ALA A 297 24.83 16.89 10.59
N GLY A 298 24.83 16.42 11.84
CA GLY A 298 24.81 17.27 13.03
C GLY A 298 23.40 17.68 13.51
N ASN A 299 22.35 17.19 12.86
CA ASN A 299 20.95 17.47 13.18
C ASN A 299 20.46 16.51 14.29
N TRP A 300 20.99 16.71 15.50
CA TRP A 300 20.81 15.77 16.61
C TRP A 300 19.40 15.76 17.19
N GLU A 301 18.63 16.85 17.02
CA GLU A 301 17.23 16.91 17.45
C GLU A 301 16.36 15.97 16.63
N GLU A 302 16.47 16.05 15.31
CA GLU A 302 15.77 15.18 14.38
C GLU A 302 16.22 13.71 14.53
N ALA A 303 17.53 13.51 14.76
CA ALA A 303 18.05 12.16 15.02
C ALA A 303 17.42 11.55 16.29
N ALA A 304 17.37 12.30 17.38
CA ALA A 304 16.77 11.85 18.65
C ALA A 304 15.27 11.57 18.49
N ARG A 305 14.56 12.41 17.74
CA ARG A 305 13.13 12.23 17.42
C ARG A 305 12.87 10.93 16.68
N ASP A 306 13.63 10.67 15.61
CA ASP A 306 13.47 9.44 14.81
C ASP A 306 13.85 8.20 15.63
N TYR A 307 14.93 8.22 16.43
CA TYR A 307 15.29 7.08 17.28
C TYR A 307 14.22 6.80 18.35
N LYS A 308 13.62 7.82 18.96
CA LYS A 308 12.51 7.64 19.91
C LYS A 308 11.30 7.00 19.24
N ALA A 309 10.92 7.45 18.06
CA ALA A 309 9.83 6.88 17.31
C ALA A 309 10.10 5.40 16.91
N VAL A 310 11.36 5.04 16.60
CA VAL A 310 11.75 3.63 16.42
C VAL A 310 11.58 2.81 17.70
N ALA A 311 11.97 3.39 18.86
CA ALA A 311 11.83 2.72 20.16
C ALA A 311 10.36 2.51 20.56
N GLU A 312 9.49 3.46 20.24
CA GLU A 312 8.04 3.33 20.44
C GLU A 312 7.42 2.24 19.58
N ALA A 313 7.81 2.19 18.29
CA ALA A 313 7.31 1.18 17.36
C ALA A 313 7.87 -0.23 17.63
N ASN A 314 9.12 -0.33 18.10
CA ASN A 314 9.79 -1.59 18.43
C ASN A 314 10.65 -1.44 19.70
N PRO A 315 10.06 -1.62 20.89
CA PRO A 315 10.78 -1.47 22.15
C PRO A 315 11.93 -2.48 22.34
N THR A 316 11.93 -3.57 21.61
CA THR A 316 12.94 -4.65 21.68
C THR A 316 14.09 -4.47 20.69
N GLU A 317 14.11 -3.38 19.91
CA GLU A 317 15.16 -3.11 18.93
C GLU A 317 16.51 -2.95 19.63
N LYS A 318 17.46 -3.81 19.22
CA LYS A 318 18.80 -3.83 19.84
C LYS A 318 19.53 -2.50 19.62
N GLY A 319 20.11 -1.98 20.69
CA GLY A 319 20.96 -0.78 20.67
C GLY A 319 20.19 0.54 20.55
N ILE A 320 18.86 0.52 20.41
CA ILE A 320 18.09 1.76 20.21
C ILE A 320 18.21 2.73 21.39
N GLN A 321 18.27 2.24 22.62
CA GLN A 321 18.42 3.07 23.82
C GLN A 321 19.80 3.76 23.88
N GLU A 322 20.83 3.09 23.38
CA GLU A 322 22.18 3.67 23.24
C GLU A 322 22.20 4.74 22.14
N ASP A 323 21.55 4.48 21.01
CA ASP A 323 21.42 5.44 19.91
C ASP A 323 20.69 6.71 20.40
N ILE A 324 19.60 6.57 21.20
CA ILE A 324 18.87 7.70 21.79
C ILE A 324 19.79 8.49 22.75
N ARG A 325 20.43 7.80 23.71
CA ARG A 325 21.32 8.46 24.67
C ARG A 325 22.45 9.22 23.97
N ARG A 326 23.03 8.63 22.94
CA ARG A 326 24.06 9.27 22.15
C ARG A 326 23.55 10.52 21.44
N ALA A 327 22.39 10.45 20.78
CA ALA A 327 21.79 11.59 20.10
C ALA A 327 21.46 12.71 21.08
N GLU A 328 20.89 12.39 22.24
CA GLU A 328 20.58 13.38 23.29
C GLU A 328 21.85 13.99 23.89
N PHE A 329 22.90 13.22 24.07
CA PHE A 329 24.19 13.72 24.54
C PHE A 329 24.80 14.70 23.54
N GLU A 330 24.87 14.34 22.26
CA GLU A 330 25.42 15.23 21.23
C GLU A 330 24.52 16.46 21.01
N LEU A 331 23.20 16.34 21.16
CA LEU A 331 22.26 17.47 21.14
C LEU A 331 22.56 18.45 22.29
N LYS A 332 22.72 17.93 23.52
CA LYS A 332 23.10 18.76 24.67
C LYS A 332 24.47 19.43 24.46
N LYS A 333 25.40 18.69 23.87
CA LYS A 333 26.73 19.20 23.54
C LYS A 333 26.66 20.32 22.48
N ALA A 334 25.86 20.15 21.44
CA ALA A 334 25.65 21.16 20.40
C ALA A 334 24.93 22.41 20.90
N GLN A 335 24.03 22.25 21.90
CA GLN A 335 23.27 23.33 22.52
C GLN A 335 24.10 24.07 23.61
N ARG A 336 25.21 23.46 24.08
CA ARG A 336 26.08 24.12 25.02
C ARG A 336 26.68 25.36 24.35
N LYS A 337 26.33 26.54 24.89
CA LYS A 337 26.94 27.78 24.49
C LYS A 337 28.44 27.68 24.76
N ASP A 338 29.25 28.08 23.81
CA ASP A 338 30.69 28.20 24.03
C ASP A 338 30.94 29.44 24.89
N TYR A 339 30.84 29.26 26.19
CA TYR A 339 30.97 30.34 27.16
C TYR A 339 32.32 31.05 27.11
N TYR A 340 33.38 30.33 26.75
CA TYR A 340 34.71 30.94 26.55
C TYR A 340 34.69 31.91 25.35
N LYS A 341 34.03 31.54 24.25
CA LYS A 341 33.84 32.39 23.09
C LYS A 341 32.93 33.58 23.36
N ILE A 342 31.88 33.39 24.15
CA ILE A 342 31.00 34.50 24.59
C ILE A 342 31.78 35.50 25.42
N MET A 343 32.63 35.00 26.31
CA MET A 343 33.51 35.83 27.17
C MET A 343 34.69 36.40 26.40
N GLY A 344 35.02 35.90 25.21
CA GLY A 344 36.17 36.33 24.40
C GLY A 344 37.50 35.99 25.06
N VAL A 345 37.59 34.84 25.72
CA VAL A 345 38.78 34.31 26.40
C VAL A 345 39.15 32.95 25.82
N GLU A 346 40.39 32.51 25.97
CA GLU A 346 40.84 31.17 25.60
C GLU A 346 40.28 30.10 26.53
N LYS A 347 40.21 28.84 26.10
CA LYS A 347 39.65 27.72 26.86
C LYS A 347 40.42 27.37 28.13
N ASP A 348 41.69 27.79 28.22
CA ASP A 348 42.60 27.61 29.33
C ASP A 348 42.70 28.87 30.22
N ALA A 349 41.83 29.87 30.00
CA ALA A 349 41.84 31.11 30.72
C ALA A 349 41.64 30.87 32.23
N SER A 350 42.44 31.55 33.06
CA SER A 350 42.32 31.52 34.52
C SER A 350 41.07 32.24 35.01
N ASP A 351 40.61 31.91 36.22
CA ASP A 351 39.48 32.58 36.88
C ASP A 351 39.66 34.12 36.95
N HIS A 352 40.92 34.58 37.05
CA HIS A 352 41.22 36.00 37.05
C HIS A 352 40.94 36.64 35.68
N GLU A 353 41.31 35.97 34.60
CA GLU A 353 41.09 36.42 33.22
C GLU A 353 39.59 36.40 32.87
N ILE A 354 38.85 35.35 33.28
CA ILE A 354 37.40 35.27 33.16
C ILE A 354 36.71 36.41 33.87
N LYS A 355 37.11 36.68 35.13
CA LYS A 355 36.56 37.81 35.91
C LYS A 355 36.86 39.17 35.26
N LYS A 356 38.05 39.34 34.69
CA LYS A 356 38.45 40.57 34.00
C LYS A 356 37.65 40.76 32.70
N ALA A 357 37.45 39.71 31.93
CA ALA A 357 36.63 39.71 30.71
C ALA A 357 35.17 40.05 31.03
N TYR A 358 34.60 39.40 32.05
CA TYR A 358 33.24 39.71 32.53
C TYR A 358 33.03 41.18 32.84
N ARG A 359 33.90 41.76 33.67
CA ARG A 359 33.80 43.18 34.04
C ARG A 359 33.82 44.09 32.80
N LYS A 360 34.68 43.78 31.83
CA LYS A 360 34.78 44.55 30.58
C LYS A 360 33.50 44.45 29.73
N LEU A 361 32.97 43.26 29.59
CA LEU A 361 31.75 43.00 28.80
C LEU A 361 30.49 43.51 29.49
N ALA A 362 30.39 43.34 30.82
CA ALA A 362 29.27 43.86 31.63
C ALA A 362 29.18 45.38 31.54
N ILE A 363 30.33 46.09 31.58
CA ILE A 363 30.36 47.54 31.38
C ILE A 363 29.93 47.95 29.96
N LYS A 364 30.34 47.15 28.97
CA LYS A 364 30.05 47.40 27.55
C LYS A 364 28.57 47.23 27.22
N TYR A 365 27.92 46.17 27.78
CA TYR A 365 26.54 45.82 27.47
C TYR A 365 25.56 46.18 28.60
N HIS A 366 25.98 47.03 29.57
CA HIS A 366 25.13 47.43 30.68
C HIS A 366 23.86 48.13 30.21
N PRO A 367 22.66 47.75 30.72
CA PRO A 367 21.39 48.34 30.33
C PRO A 367 21.35 49.85 30.46
N ASP A 368 21.96 50.40 31.53
CA ASP A 368 21.97 51.86 31.76
C ASP A 368 22.78 52.65 30.73
N LYS A 369 23.75 51.99 30.05
CA LYS A 369 24.57 52.62 29.02
C LYS A 369 23.99 52.41 27.60
N ASN A 370 23.14 51.44 27.41
CA ASN A 370 22.56 51.03 26.12
C ASN A 370 21.03 51.02 26.24
N GLN A 371 20.43 52.08 26.75
CA GLN A 371 18.98 52.20 26.91
C GLN A 371 18.25 51.99 25.60
N ASN A 372 17.28 51.05 25.57
CA ASN A 372 16.46 50.65 24.41
C ASN A 372 17.17 49.82 23.32
N ASP A 373 18.34 49.22 23.55
CA ASP A 373 18.94 48.26 22.65
C ASP A 373 18.74 46.83 23.14
N GLN A 374 17.68 46.19 22.62
CA GLN A 374 17.29 44.80 22.96
C GLN A 374 18.43 43.81 22.72
N LYS A 375 19.30 44.06 21.71
CA LYS A 375 20.46 43.21 21.42
C LYS A 375 21.56 43.34 22.49
N CYS A 376 21.69 44.51 23.12
CA CYS A 376 22.61 44.69 24.22
C CYS A 376 22.10 44.01 25.48
N ASP A 377 20.80 44.04 25.74
CA ASP A 377 20.17 43.33 26.87
C ASP A 377 20.32 41.81 26.76
N GLU A 378 20.12 41.27 25.56
CA GLU A 378 20.32 39.83 25.30
C GLU A 378 21.79 39.41 25.50
N LYS A 379 22.74 40.21 24.98
CA LYS A 379 24.17 39.98 25.17
C LYS A 379 24.60 40.11 26.64
N PHE A 380 24.03 41.06 27.39
CA PHE A 380 24.31 41.20 28.82
C PHE A 380 23.90 39.95 29.60
N LYS A 381 22.71 39.41 29.30
CA LYS A 381 22.23 38.15 29.88
C LYS A 381 23.11 36.96 29.51
N GLU A 382 23.52 36.85 28.21
CA GLU A 382 24.44 35.80 27.77
C GLU A 382 25.81 35.85 28.45
N VAL A 383 26.36 37.03 28.63
CA VAL A 383 27.63 37.26 29.35
C VAL A 383 27.51 36.92 30.84
N GLY A 384 26.39 37.25 31.48
CA GLY A 384 26.09 36.88 32.88
C GLY A 384 26.03 35.36 33.04
N GLU A 385 25.26 34.67 32.18
CA GLU A 385 25.13 33.21 32.16
C GLU A 385 26.50 32.53 31.94
N ALA A 386 27.30 33.05 30.99
CA ALA A 386 28.62 32.54 30.71
C ALA A 386 29.56 32.67 31.92
N TYR A 387 29.53 33.78 32.58
CA TYR A 387 30.36 34.04 33.76
C TYR A 387 30.00 33.14 34.96
N GLU A 388 28.71 33.03 35.28
CA GLU A 388 28.21 32.14 36.34
C GLU A 388 28.61 30.69 36.09
N THR A 389 28.45 30.23 34.83
CA THR A 389 28.77 28.85 34.47
C THR A 389 30.29 28.57 34.48
N LEU A 390 31.12 29.50 34.01
CA LEU A 390 32.58 29.28 33.96
C LEU A 390 33.27 29.39 35.34
N ILE A 391 32.67 30.07 36.28
CA ILE A 391 33.17 30.22 37.65
C ILE A 391 32.70 29.11 38.59
N ASP A 392 31.67 28.33 38.19
CA ASP A 392 31.20 27.22 39.01
C ASP A 392 32.28 26.12 39.10
N PRO A 393 32.73 25.76 40.33
CA PRO A 393 33.73 24.71 40.53
C PRO A 393 33.30 23.33 40.02
N GLN A 394 31.99 23.11 39.77
CA GLN A 394 31.45 21.87 39.18
C GLN A 394 31.39 21.91 37.68
N TYR A 395 31.72 22.99 37.01
CA TYR A 395 31.74 23.11 35.59
C TYR A 395 32.90 22.29 34.98
N VAL A 396 32.54 21.20 34.26
CA VAL A 396 33.53 20.44 33.48
C VAL A 396 33.56 21.03 32.07
N PRO A 397 34.66 21.63 31.62
CA PRO A 397 34.77 22.15 30.27
C PRO A 397 34.56 21.02 29.24
N PRO A 398 33.97 21.31 28.06
CA PRO A 398 33.79 20.30 27.02
C PRO A 398 35.15 19.73 26.62
N LEU A 399 35.31 18.41 26.64
CA LEU A 399 36.44 17.71 26.10
C LEU A 399 36.65 18.12 24.61
N THR A 400 37.86 18.64 24.31
CA THR A 400 38.25 19.09 22.99
C THR A 400 38.21 18.02 21.93
#